data_9cf0f78dc4b166cde0fe4a4d275fe2ea
#
_entry.id   9cf0f78dc4b166cde0fe4a4d275fe2ea
#
_cell.length_a   1.000
_cell.length_b   1.000
_cell.length_c   1.000
_cell.angle_alpha   90.00
_cell.angle_beta   90.00
_cell.angle_gamma   90.00
#
_symmetry.space_group_name_H-M   'P 1'
#
loop_
_entity.id
_entity.type
_entity.pdbx_description
1 polymer ?
#
loop_
_entity_poly.entity_id
_entity_poly.type
_entity_poly.pdbx_seq_one_letter_code
_entity_poly.pdbx_strand_id
1 'polypeptide(L)'
;GAVFAYNAHELETETVGSVGLRQRLQRVVERRYIRRADVVSVVNESIAQWYREAYPGVDPVVVTNAPTGAEGVIDLRAQLGIPEDALLYLHSGYLAPGRNIPLILRAFEKAQNAHVAFVGAGALLPEVERAAASHPNIHRLPPVEPDQVLAMTRGADVALCLIESGCLSHRMSTPNKMMEAFAAGVPALCSPLSEARRYLGDQADTWVLEDPERELVGALERITREDIAAFIAPAIPTWEEGAARLREAYERALAARATHQ
;
A
#
# COMPACT_ATOMS: atom_id res chain seq x y z
N GLY A 1 -17.16 -26.79 -20.12
CA GLY A 1 -16.89 -25.48 -20.72
C GLY A 1 -15.79 -24.74 -19.97
N ALA A 2 -15.21 -23.68 -20.56
CA ALA A 2 -14.20 -22.85 -19.91
C ALA A 2 -14.83 -21.99 -18.80
N VAL A 3 -14.11 -21.82 -17.67
CA VAL A 3 -14.47 -20.89 -16.58
C VAL A 3 -14.03 -19.49 -17.00
N PHE A 4 -14.90 -18.50 -16.85
CA PHE A 4 -14.60 -17.11 -17.07
C PHE A 4 -14.30 -16.44 -15.73
N ALA A 5 -13.05 -15.99 -15.53
CA ALA A 5 -12.62 -15.26 -14.36
C ALA A 5 -12.38 -13.79 -14.66
N TYR A 6 -12.77 -12.91 -13.74
CA TYR A 6 -12.49 -11.49 -13.73
C TYR A 6 -11.61 -11.17 -12.52
N ASN A 7 -10.39 -10.69 -12.75
CA ASN A 7 -9.45 -10.35 -11.69
C ASN A 7 -9.20 -8.84 -11.69
N ALA A 8 -9.64 -8.15 -10.62
CA ALA A 8 -9.48 -6.71 -10.46
C ALA A 8 -8.40 -6.41 -9.41
N HIS A 9 -7.25 -5.93 -9.87
CA HIS A 9 -6.18 -5.46 -8.98
C HIS A 9 -6.45 -4.07 -8.39
N GLU A 10 -7.33 -3.31 -9.02
CA GLU A 10 -7.79 -1.98 -8.62
C GLU A 10 -9.18 -1.70 -9.19
N LEU A 11 -9.78 -0.58 -8.82
CA LEU A 11 -11.05 -0.16 -9.42
C LEU A 11 -10.78 0.49 -10.79
N GLU A 12 -10.74 -0.32 -11.84
CA GLU A 12 -10.38 0.08 -13.21
C GLU A 12 -11.23 1.24 -13.76
N THR A 13 -12.49 1.31 -13.36
CA THR A 13 -13.42 2.37 -13.78
C THR A 13 -13.32 3.63 -12.93
N GLU A 14 -12.54 3.62 -11.84
CA GLU A 14 -12.44 4.70 -10.86
C GLU A 14 -11.01 5.24 -10.71
N THR A 15 -10.16 5.02 -11.73
CA THR A 15 -8.77 5.52 -11.77
C THR A 15 -8.71 6.98 -12.21
N VAL A 16 -7.57 7.64 -11.99
CA VAL A 16 -7.33 9.05 -12.40
C VAL A 16 -7.62 9.30 -13.88
N GLY A 17 -7.32 8.30 -14.76
CA GLY A 17 -7.58 8.39 -16.19
C GLY A 17 -9.00 8.03 -16.63
N SER A 18 -9.84 7.56 -15.71
CA SER A 18 -11.21 7.13 -15.98
C SER A 18 -12.19 8.26 -15.70
N VAL A 19 -12.39 9.14 -16.70
CA VAL A 19 -13.27 10.32 -16.58
C VAL A 19 -14.24 10.45 -17.76
N GLY A 20 -15.39 11.08 -17.54
CA GLY A 20 -16.35 11.46 -18.56
C GLY A 20 -16.91 10.28 -19.37
N LEU A 21 -16.90 10.40 -20.70
CA LEU A 21 -17.45 9.37 -21.61
C LEU A 21 -16.66 8.06 -21.53
N ARG A 22 -15.34 8.14 -21.39
CA ARG A 22 -14.48 6.96 -21.25
C ARG A 22 -14.89 6.13 -20.02
N GLN A 23 -15.07 6.76 -18.88
CA GLN A 23 -15.50 6.09 -17.64
C GLN A 23 -16.90 5.44 -17.83
N ARG A 24 -17.83 6.15 -18.47
CA ARG A 24 -19.17 5.59 -18.74
C ARG A 24 -19.09 4.33 -19.60
N LEU A 25 -18.28 4.34 -20.65
CA LEU A 25 -18.07 3.17 -21.50
C LEU A 25 -17.40 2.02 -20.72
N GLN A 26 -16.36 2.31 -19.96
CA GLN A 26 -15.70 1.30 -19.11
C GLN A 26 -16.70 0.65 -18.15
N ARG A 27 -17.52 1.43 -17.45
CA ARG A 27 -18.57 0.90 -16.54
C ARG A 27 -19.61 0.04 -17.27
N VAL A 28 -20.00 0.40 -18.49
CA VAL A 28 -20.94 -0.41 -19.31
C VAL A 28 -20.29 -1.75 -19.68
N VAL A 29 -19.04 -1.73 -20.14
CA VAL A 29 -18.28 -2.93 -20.49
C VAL A 29 -18.09 -3.80 -19.24
N GLU A 30 -17.60 -3.23 -18.15
CA GLU A 30 -17.40 -3.95 -16.89
C GLU A 30 -18.71 -4.59 -16.41
N ARG A 31 -19.82 -3.83 -16.35
CA ARG A 31 -21.15 -4.34 -15.96
C ARG A 31 -21.61 -5.51 -16.84
N ARG A 32 -21.29 -5.46 -18.13
CA ARG A 32 -21.68 -6.51 -19.08
C ARG A 32 -20.94 -7.83 -18.84
N TYR A 33 -19.67 -7.75 -18.48
CA TYR A 33 -18.80 -8.91 -18.37
C TYR A 33 -18.72 -9.45 -16.95
N ILE A 34 -18.65 -8.61 -15.93
CA ILE A 34 -18.50 -9.04 -14.53
C ILE A 34 -19.65 -9.93 -14.07
N ARG A 35 -20.88 -9.65 -14.51
CA ARG A 35 -22.07 -10.48 -14.21
C ARG A 35 -22.07 -11.84 -14.89
N ARG A 36 -21.15 -12.08 -15.81
CA ARG A 36 -20.96 -13.34 -16.51
C ARG A 36 -19.74 -14.10 -16.01
N ALA A 37 -18.95 -13.46 -15.19
CA ALA A 37 -17.80 -14.11 -14.60
C ALA A 37 -18.27 -15.19 -13.61
N ASP A 38 -17.67 -16.36 -13.72
CA ASP A 38 -17.91 -17.46 -12.81
C ASP A 38 -17.12 -17.24 -11.50
N VAL A 39 -15.98 -16.52 -11.59
CA VAL A 39 -15.14 -16.13 -10.47
C VAL A 39 -14.77 -14.67 -10.64
N VAL A 40 -14.98 -13.87 -9.61
CA VAL A 40 -14.47 -12.50 -9.50
C VAL A 40 -13.47 -12.49 -8.35
N SER A 41 -12.26 -11.98 -8.57
CA SER A 41 -11.26 -11.81 -7.52
C SER A 41 -10.78 -10.37 -7.45
N VAL A 42 -10.50 -9.91 -6.23
CA VAL A 42 -10.05 -8.55 -5.91
C VAL A 42 -8.96 -8.60 -4.86
N VAL A 43 -8.23 -7.50 -4.67
CA VAL A 43 -7.05 -7.48 -3.81
C VAL A 43 -7.34 -7.15 -2.35
N ASN A 44 -8.51 -6.62 -2.02
CA ASN A 44 -8.88 -6.24 -0.65
C ASN A 44 -10.39 -6.18 -0.43
N GLU A 45 -10.79 -6.05 0.84
CA GLU A 45 -12.20 -6.06 1.25
C GLU A 45 -12.94 -4.77 0.86
N SER A 46 -12.29 -3.60 0.89
CA SER A 46 -12.92 -2.35 0.47
C SER A 46 -13.35 -2.39 -1.01
N ILE A 47 -12.51 -2.95 -1.87
CA ILE A 47 -12.83 -3.17 -3.28
C ILE A 47 -13.92 -4.25 -3.43
N ALA A 48 -13.85 -5.35 -2.65
CA ALA A 48 -14.87 -6.39 -2.67
C ALA A 48 -16.25 -5.82 -2.33
N GLN A 49 -16.32 -5.03 -1.27
CA GLN A 49 -17.57 -4.40 -0.86
C GLN A 49 -18.10 -3.45 -1.95
N TRP A 50 -17.23 -2.63 -2.55
CA TRP A 50 -17.64 -1.76 -3.66
C TRP A 50 -18.24 -2.57 -4.83
N TYR A 51 -17.65 -3.72 -5.19
CA TYR A 51 -18.17 -4.58 -6.25
C TYR A 51 -19.52 -5.20 -5.88
N ARG A 52 -19.72 -5.64 -4.63
CA ARG A 52 -21.02 -6.16 -4.15
C ARG A 52 -22.12 -5.10 -4.25
N GLU A 53 -21.81 -3.85 -3.91
CA GLU A 53 -22.74 -2.72 -3.98
C GLU A 53 -23.02 -2.28 -5.42
N ALA A 54 -21.98 -2.16 -6.25
CA ALA A 54 -22.10 -1.72 -7.65
C ALA A 54 -22.75 -2.78 -8.57
N TYR A 55 -22.56 -4.06 -8.27
CA TYR A 55 -23.01 -5.19 -9.07
C TYR A 55 -23.71 -6.25 -8.23
N PRO A 56 -24.97 -6.04 -7.81
CA PRO A 56 -25.71 -7.02 -7.01
C PRO A 56 -25.68 -8.42 -7.63
N GLY A 57 -25.35 -9.41 -6.80
CA GLY A 57 -25.16 -10.80 -7.19
C GLY A 57 -23.72 -11.18 -7.55
N VAL A 58 -22.79 -10.23 -7.55
CA VAL A 58 -21.34 -10.49 -7.64
C VAL A 58 -20.79 -10.57 -6.22
N ASP A 59 -20.10 -11.67 -5.90
CA ASP A 59 -19.41 -11.85 -4.62
C ASP A 59 -17.92 -12.14 -4.87
N PRO A 60 -17.06 -11.12 -4.79
CA PRO A 60 -15.65 -11.26 -5.09
C PRO A 60 -14.90 -12.07 -4.02
N VAL A 61 -13.95 -12.88 -4.47
CA VAL A 61 -12.95 -13.53 -3.61
C VAL A 61 -11.80 -12.56 -3.36
N VAL A 62 -11.49 -12.29 -2.11
CA VAL A 62 -10.36 -11.42 -1.75
C VAL A 62 -9.07 -12.23 -1.75
N VAL A 63 -8.12 -11.79 -2.57
CA VAL A 63 -6.76 -12.34 -2.68
C VAL A 63 -5.78 -11.19 -2.50
N THR A 64 -5.35 -10.99 -1.27
CA THR A 64 -4.47 -9.88 -0.90
C THR A 64 -3.03 -10.15 -1.36
N ASN A 65 -2.35 -9.10 -1.86
CA ASN A 65 -0.92 -9.14 -2.09
C ASN A 65 -0.19 -9.22 -0.74
N ALA A 66 0.05 -10.43 -0.27
CA ALA A 66 0.78 -10.67 0.95
C ALA A 66 2.28 -10.58 0.69
N PRO A 67 3.04 -9.77 1.43
CA PRO A 67 4.48 -9.72 1.26
C PRO A 67 5.11 -11.02 1.73
N THR A 68 6.09 -11.47 0.96
CA THR A 68 7.01 -12.56 1.32
C THR A 68 8.43 -12.01 1.34
N GLY A 69 9.28 -12.49 2.23
CA GLY A 69 10.65 -12.00 2.27
C GLY A 69 11.50 -12.69 3.32
N ALA A 70 12.79 -12.39 3.30
CA ALA A 70 13.77 -12.95 4.21
C ALA A 70 13.52 -12.52 5.66
N GLU A 71 13.88 -13.40 6.58
CA GLU A 71 14.05 -13.07 7.98
C GLU A 71 15.26 -12.15 8.18
N GLY A 72 15.33 -11.49 9.35
CA GLY A 72 16.44 -10.63 9.72
C GLY A 72 16.13 -9.14 9.60
N VAL A 73 17.16 -8.32 9.85
CA VAL A 73 17.11 -6.85 9.85
C VAL A 73 18.34 -6.34 9.10
N ILE A 74 18.13 -5.41 8.17
CA ILE A 74 19.22 -4.61 7.59
C ILE A 74 19.36 -3.37 8.46
N ASP A 75 20.51 -3.19 9.11
CA ASP A 75 20.77 -2.04 9.97
C ASP A 75 21.00 -0.78 9.13
N LEU A 76 19.88 -0.17 8.73
CA LEU A 76 19.90 1.10 7.99
C LEU A 76 20.49 2.24 8.83
N ARG A 77 20.30 2.22 10.13
CA ARG A 77 20.78 3.25 11.04
C ARG A 77 22.31 3.29 11.07
N ALA A 78 22.96 2.13 11.26
CA ALA A 78 24.41 2.04 11.21
C ALA A 78 24.95 2.37 9.80
N GLN A 79 24.28 1.89 8.75
CA GLN A 79 24.68 2.14 7.36
C GLN A 79 24.66 3.63 6.99
N LEU A 80 23.70 4.41 7.54
CA LEU A 80 23.50 5.82 7.24
C LEU A 80 24.09 6.76 8.29
N GLY A 81 24.67 6.24 9.38
CA GLY A 81 25.23 7.02 10.47
C GLY A 81 24.18 7.82 11.25
N ILE A 82 22.95 7.31 11.37
CA ILE A 82 21.83 8.00 12.02
C ILE A 82 21.97 7.86 13.55
N PRO A 83 21.87 8.97 14.33
CA PRO A 83 21.90 8.94 15.79
C PRO A 83 20.81 8.04 16.37
N GLU A 84 21.10 7.40 17.53
CA GLU A 84 20.14 6.48 18.17
C GLU A 84 18.85 7.15 18.63
N ASP A 85 18.92 8.44 18.97
CA ASP A 85 17.78 9.25 19.44
C ASP A 85 16.91 9.80 18.32
N ALA A 86 17.41 9.88 17.09
CA ALA A 86 16.64 10.33 15.95
C ALA A 86 15.70 9.22 15.42
N LEU A 87 14.53 9.57 14.90
CA LEU A 87 13.63 8.63 14.23
C LEU A 87 14.01 8.46 12.75
N LEU A 88 14.01 7.21 12.29
CA LEU A 88 14.25 6.85 10.90
C LEU A 88 12.95 6.44 10.21
N TYR A 89 12.54 7.25 9.24
CA TYR A 89 11.42 6.97 8.35
C TYR A 89 11.92 6.34 7.04
N LEU A 90 11.15 5.39 6.50
CA LEU A 90 11.50 4.70 5.26
C LEU A 90 10.44 4.92 4.18
N HIS A 91 10.85 5.40 3.03
CA HIS A 91 10.07 5.33 1.80
C HIS A 91 10.68 4.28 0.87
N SER A 92 10.03 3.13 0.72
CA SER A 92 10.44 2.04 -0.18
C SER A 92 9.64 2.04 -1.48
N GLY A 93 10.27 1.68 -2.61
CA GLY A 93 9.62 1.43 -3.88
C GLY A 93 9.78 2.54 -4.92
N TYR A 94 8.79 2.65 -5.83
CA TYR A 94 8.92 3.49 -7.02
C TYR A 94 8.81 4.99 -6.71
N LEU A 95 9.84 5.75 -7.06
CA LEU A 95 9.95 7.20 -6.86
C LEU A 95 9.26 7.94 -8.03
N ALA A 96 7.96 8.07 -7.97
CA ALA A 96 7.13 8.58 -9.06
C ALA A 96 6.05 9.57 -8.58
N PRO A 97 5.46 10.37 -9.49
CA PRO A 97 4.24 11.13 -9.21
C PRO A 97 3.15 10.23 -8.59
N GLY A 98 2.31 10.80 -7.74
CA GLY A 98 1.30 10.06 -7.01
C GLY A 98 1.78 9.39 -5.71
N ARG A 99 3.07 9.50 -5.38
CA ARG A 99 3.69 8.95 -4.15
C ARG A 99 4.06 10.01 -3.12
N ASN A 100 3.61 11.23 -3.30
CA ASN A 100 3.86 12.39 -2.41
C ASN A 100 5.35 12.66 -2.13
N ILE A 101 6.28 12.26 -3.04
CA ILE A 101 7.72 12.46 -2.85
C ILE A 101 8.05 13.94 -2.59
N PRO A 102 7.58 14.93 -3.38
CA PRO A 102 7.88 16.33 -3.12
C PRO A 102 7.35 16.81 -1.76
N LEU A 103 6.21 16.30 -1.30
CA LEU A 103 5.65 16.60 0.01
C LEU A 103 6.55 16.07 1.13
N ILE A 104 6.98 14.79 1.01
CA ILE A 104 7.88 14.16 1.98
C ILE A 104 9.18 14.95 2.07
N LEU A 105 9.81 15.29 0.94
CA LEU A 105 11.04 16.07 0.92
C LEU A 105 10.87 17.40 1.66
N ARG A 106 9.85 18.20 1.33
CA ARG A 106 9.58 19.49 2.01
C ARG A 106 9.31 19.34 3.51
N ALA A 107 8.72 18.22 3.95
CA ALA A 107 8.48 17.98 5.37
C ALA A 107 9.79 17.67 6.12
N PHE A 108 10.65 16.83 5.56
CA PHE A 108 11.93 16.49 6.18
C PHE A 108 13.00 17.59 6.08
N GLU A 109 12.92 18.48 5.10
CA GLU A 109 13.70 19.73 5.08
C GLU A 109 13.44 20.61 6.31
N LYS A 110 12.24 20.52 6.91
CA LYS A 110 11.84 21.27 8.10
C LYS A 110 12.07 20.49 9.41
N ALA A 111 11.89 19.18 9.39
CA ALA A 111 11.95 18.32 10.57
C ALA A 111 13.38 17.78 10.78
N GLN A 112 14.26 18.58 11.37
CA GLN A 112 15.70 18.26 11.49
C GLN A 112 15.99 17.07 12.41
N ASN A 113 15.09 16.71 13.34
CA ASN A 113 15.28 15.59 14.27
C ASN A 113 14.74 14.25 13.75
N ALA A 114 14.18 14.23 12.54
CA ALA A 114 13.71 13.03 11.86
C ALA A 114 14.49 12.80 10.58
N HIS A 115 14.91 11.56 10.36
CA HIS A 115 15.60 11.15 9.14
C HIS A 115 14.67 10.38 8.21
N VAL A 116 14.85 10.53 6.90
CA VAL A 116 14.14 9.71 5.91
C VAL A 116 15.12 9.04 4.95
N ALA A 117 14.93 7.75 4.75
CA ALA A 117 15.62 6.97 3.72
C ALA A 117 14.67 6.68 2.56
N PHE A 118 15.05 7.10 1.37
CA PHE A 118 14.37 6.74 0.12
C PHE A 118 15.10 5.57 -0.51
N VAL A 119 14.42 4.44 -0.65
CA VAL A 119 14.95 3.23 -1.28
C VAL A 119 14.15 2.93 -2.53
N GLY A 120 14.79 3.02 -3.68
CA GLY A 120 14.11 2.76 -4.94
C GLY A 120 14.68 3.53 -6.12
N ALA A 121 13.94 3.47 -7.22
CA ALA A 121 14.22 4.17 -8.47
C ALA A 121 12.94 4.78 -9.04
N GLY A 122 13.06 5.72 -9.96
CA GLY A 122 11.92 6.31 -10.64
C GLY A 122 12.18 7.72 -11.17
N ALA A 123 11.15 8.32 -11.75
CA ALA A 123 11.26 9.61 -12.41
C ALA A 123 11.65 10.77 -11.45
N LEU A 124 11.31 10.63 -10.15
CA LEU A 124 11.62 11.63 -9.11
C LEU A 124 12.93 11.35 -8.37
N LEU A 125 13.73 10.36 -8.80
CA LEU A 125 15.05 10.10 -8.23
C LEU A 125 15.97 11.33 -8.23
N PRO A 126 16.07 12.15 -9.32
CA PRO A 126 16.91 13.34 -9.32
C PRO A 126 16.52 14.39 -8.27
N GLU A 127 15.24 14.45 -7.90
CA GLU A 127 14.77 15.37 -6.83
C GLU A 127 15.23 14.88 -5.46
N VAL A 128 15.11 13.57 -5.22
CA VAL A 128 15.58 12.93 -3.98
C VAL A 128 17.10 13.10 -3.84
N GLU A 129 17.87 12.85 -4.88
CA GLU A 129 19.34 13.00 -4.87
C GLU A 129 19.78 14.45 -4.58
N ARG A 130 19.10 15.45 -5.14
CA ARG A 130 19.36 16.85 -4.85
C ARG A 130 19.06 17.21 -3.39
N ALA A 131 17.94 16.72 -2.86
CA ALA A 131 17.59 16.95 -1.47
C ALA A 131 18.57 16.27 -0.52
N ALA A 132 18.96 15.03 -0.78
CA ALA A 132 19.94 14.29 -0.01
C ALA A 132 21.33 14.95 0.01
N ALA A 133 21.73 15.60 -1.09
CA ALA A 133 22.98 16.34 -1.15
C ALA A 133 22.97 17.64 -0.32
N SER A 134 21.79 18.18 0.00
CA SER A 134 21.61 19.47 0.68
C SER A 134 21.17 19.33 2.15
N HIS A 135 20.59 18.19 2.53
CA HIS A 135 20.00 17.97 3.86
C HIS A 135 20.53 16.66 4.48
N PRO A 136 21.24 16.72 5.60
CA PRO A 136 21.90 15.55 6.22
C PRO A 136 20.91 14.50 6.76
N ASN A 137 19.66 14.85 6.93
CA ASN A 137 18.59 13.96 7.39
C ASN A 137 17.76 13.33 6.25
N ILE A 138 18.11 13.61 5.00
CA ILE A 138 17.49 12.98 3.83
C ILE A 138 18.52 12.07 3.17
N HIS A 139 18.17 10.78 3.05
CA HIS A 139 19.08 9.76 2.55
C HIS A 139 18.52 9.08 1.30
N ARG A 140 19.41 8.72 0.40
CA ARG A 140 19.09 7.95 -0.80
C ARG A 140 19.85 6.62 -0.78
N LEU A 141 19.13 5.52 -0.95
CA LEU A 141 19.68 4.18 -1.08
C LEU A 141 19.26 3.55 -2.41
N PRO A 142 20.08 2.68 -3.01
CA PRO A 142 19.70 1.93 -4.20
C PRO A 142 18.50 1.03 -3.92
N PRO A 143 17.75 0.60 -4.97
CA PRO A 143 16.77 -0.46 -4.81
C PRO A 143 17.40 -1.72 -4.22
N VAL A 144 16.63 -2.46 -3.43
CA VAL A 144 17.01 -3.78 -2.92
C VAL A 144 16.22 -4.87 -3.67
N GLU A 145 16.71 -6.10 -3.60
CA GLU A 145 15.97 -7.24 -4.12
C GLU A 145 14.65 -7.45 -3.36
N PRO A 146 13.59 -7.95 -4.01
CA PRO A 146 12.27 -8.09 -3.41
C PRO A 146 12.26 -8.89 -2.10
N ASP A 147 13.08 -9.90 -1.96
CA ASP A 147 13.21 -10.72 -0.77
C ASP A 147 13.86 -9.99 0.42
N GLN A 148 14.59 -8.91 0.17
CA GLN A 148 15.24 -8.09 1.18
C GLN A 148 14.37 -6.95 1.73
N VAL A 149 13.22 -6.67 1.08
CA VAL A 149 12.37 -5.52 1.44
C VAL A 149 11.90 -5.58 2.88
N LEU A 150 11.48 -6.74 3.39
CA LEU A 150 11.05 -6.88 4.79
C LEU A 150 12.20 -6.69 5.77
N ALA A 151 13.37 -7.26 5.49
CA ALA A 151 14.55 -7.08 6.34
C ALA A 151 15.01 -5.62 6.39
N MET A 152 14.93 -4.92 5.26
CA MET A 152 15.19 -3.48 5.19
C MET A 152 14.13 -2.66 5.96
N THR A 153 12.85 -3.00 5.81
CA THR A 153 11.77 -2.29 6.49
C THR A 153 11.88 -2.41 8.01
N ARG A 154 12.30 -3.57 8.53
CA ARG A 154 12.60 -3.76 9.97
C ARG A 154 13.73 -2.88 10.48
N GLY A 155 14.59 -2.38 9.62
CA GLY A 155 15.67 -1.45 9.98
C GLY A 155 15.23 0.00 10.15
N ALA A 156 13.95 0.32 9.90
CA ALA A 156 13.37 1.64 10.08
C ALA A 156 12.42 1.68 11.29
N ASP A 157 12.20 2.87 11.83
CA ASP A 157 11.25 3.10 12.93
C ASP A 157 9.81 3.25 12.41
N VAL A 158 9.62 3.88 11.26
CA VAL A 158 8.31 4.15 10.64
C VAL A 158 8.41 4.02 9.11
N ALA A 159 7.48 3.34 8.48
CA ALA A 159 7.35 3.33 7.02
C ALA A 159 6.44 4.48 6.55
N LEU A 160 6.75 5.08 5.40
CA LEU A 160 5.93 6.11 4.77
C LEU A 160 5.09 5.52 3.62
N CYS A 161 3.79 5.51 3.80
CA CYS A 161 2.83 5.06 2.78
C CYS A 161 1.92 6.21 2.34
N LEU A 162 2.52 7.30 1.84
CA LEU A 162 1.81 8.50 1.43
C LEU A 162 1.49 8.46 -0.06
N ILE A 163 0.25 8.13 -0.39
CA ILE A 163 -0.27 8.06 -1.76
C ILE A 163 -1.25 9.20 -1.98
N GLU A 164 -1.21 9.83 -3.14
CA GLU A 164 -2.21 10.82 -3.53
C GLU A 164 -3.60 10.16 -3.63
N SER A 165 -4.56 10.65 -2.86
CA SER A 165 -5.93 10.11 -2.79
C SER A 165 -6.89 10.71 -3.83
N GLY A 166 -6.37 11.16 -4.97
CA GLY A 166 -7.09 11.92 -6.00
C GLY A 166 -8.24 11.16 -6.71
N CYS A 167 -8.32 9.83 -6.58
CA CYS A 167 -9.41 9.02 -7.14
C CYS A 167 -9.86 7.94 -6.17
N LEU A 168 -11.04 7.35 -6.45
CA LEU A 168 -11.61 6.30 -5.60
C LEU A 168 -10.72 5.05 -5.56
N SER A 169 -10.16 4.65 -6.71
CA SER A 169 -9.24 3.51 -6.80
C SER A 169 -8.05 3.67 -5.85
N HIS A 170 -7.42 4.85 -5.81
CA HIS A 170 -6.34 5.12 -4.88
C HIS A 170 -6.77 5.05 -3.41
N ARG A 171 -7.93 5.65 -3.07
CA ARG A 171 -8.45 5.62 -1.69
C ARG A 171 -8.76 4.22 -1.18
N MET A 172 -9.15 3.30 -2.08
CA MET A 172 -9.45 1.91 -1.75
C MET A 172 -8.27 0.95 -1.97
N SER A 173 -7.10 1.46 -2.37
CA SER A 173 -5.93 0.61 -2.62
C SER A 173 -5.34 0.01 -1.35
N THR A 174 -4.64 -1.11 -1.53
CA THR A 174 -3.78 -1.73 -0.51
C THR A 174 -2.33 -1.67 -1.00
N PRO A 175 -1.61 -0.60 -0.69
CA PRO A 175 -0.24 -0.46 -1.16
C PRO A 175 0.69 -1.52 -0.56
N ASN A 176 1.55 -2.12 -1.39
CA ASN A 176 2.50 -3.14 -0.94
C ASN A 176 3.35 -2.65 0.25
N LYS A 177 3.88 -1.42 0.19
CA LYS A 177 4.70 -0.84 1.27
C LYS A 177 3.99 -0.75 2.64
N MET A 178 2.67 -0.60 2.66
CA MET A 178 1.88 -0.67 3.90
C MET A 178 1.84 -2.11 4.42
N MET A 179 1.58 -3.07 3.55
CA MET A 179 1.54 -4.48 3.92
C MET A 179 2.93 -4.99 4.32
N GLU A 180 3.98 -4.54 3.63
CA GLU A 180 5.38 -4.81 3.97
C GLU A 180 5.74 -4.28 5.35
N ALA A 181 5.31 -3.06 5.69
CA ALA A 181 5.50 -2.47 7.01
C ALA A 181 4.82 -3.31 8.10
N PHE A 182 3.54 -3.65 7.91
CA PHE A 182 2.80 -4.47 8.87
C PHE A 182 3.40 -5.87 9.03
N ALA A 183 3.81 -6.52 7.93
CA ALA A 183 4.52 -7.81 7.97
C ALA A 183 5.89 -7.72 8.68
N ALA A 184 6.55 -6.56 8.57
CA ALA A 184 7.81 -6.29 9.27
C ALA A 184 7.64 -5.94 10.75
N GLY A 185 6.41 -5.73 11.24
CA GLY A 185 6.13 -5.25 12.58
C GLY A 185 6.40 -3.75 12.77
N VAL A 186 6.50 -2.99 11.68
CA VAL A 186 6.82 -1.56 11.66
C VAL A 186 5.56 -0.75 11.40
N PRO A 187 5.28 0.32 12.16
CA PRO A 187 4.16 1.20 11.88
C PRO A 187 4.32 1.90 10.53
N ALA A 188 3.19 2.08 9.82
CA ALA A 188 3.16 2.82 8.57
C ALA A 188 2.35 4.11 8.72
N LEU A 189 2.99 5.26 8.48
CA LEU A 189 2.30 6.54 8.37
C LEU A 189 1.67 6.64 6.99
N CYS A 190 0.34 6.62 6.94
CA CYS A 190 -0.44 6.43 5.72
C CYS A 190 -1.23 7.69 5.33
N SER A 191 -1.49 7.85 4.03
CA SER A 191 -2.60 8.67 3.53
C SER A 191 -3.96 8.07 3.95
N PRO A 192 -5.10 8.79 3.81
CA PRO A 192 -6.41 8.34 4.27
C PRO A 192 -6.98 7.24 3.35
N LEU A 193 -6.35 6.08 3.38
CA LEU A 193 -6.76 4.88 2.64
C LEU A 193 -7.76 4.08 3.45
N SER A 194 -8.82 3.57 2.82
CA SER A 194 -9.83 2.74 3.49
C SER A 194 -9.21 1.51 4.14
N GLU A 195 -8.27 0.85 3.45
CA GLU A 195 -7.59 -0.33 3.99
C GLU A 195 -6.60 0.01 5.12
N ALA A 196 -5.93 1.17 5.10
CA ALA A 196 -5.10 1.59 6.22
C ALA A 196 -5.93 1.71 7.52
N ARG A 197 -7.09 2.35 7.44
CA ARG A 197 -8.02 2.46 8.57
C ARG A 197 -8.54 1.11 9.03
N ARG A 198 -8.90 0.25 8.08
CA ARG A 198 -9.42 -1.09 8.40
C ARG A 198 -8.38 -1.96 9.13
N TYR A 199 -7.13 -1.94 8.69
CA TYR A 199 -6.06 -2.70 9.33
C TYR A 199 -5.64 -2.11 10.68
N LEU A 200 -5.51 -0.79 10.76
CA LEU A 200 -5.03 -0.10 11.96
C LEU A 200 -6.07 -0.01 13.08
N GLY A 201 -7.39 -0.06 12.74
CA GLY A 201 -8.46 0.04 13.75
C GLY A 201 -8.30 1.28 14.62
N ASP A 202 -8.27 1.10 15.94
CA ASP A 202 -8.14 2.20 16.92
C ASP A 202 -6.78 2.94 16.85
N GLN A 203 -5.77 2.35 16.21
CA GLN A 203 -4.47 2.99 16.00
C GLN A 203 -4.47 3.96 14.80
N ALA A 204 -5.55 4.01 14.02
CA ALA A 204 -5.62 4.84 12.80
C ALA A 204 -5.43 6.33 13.10
N ASP A 205 -5.88 6.84 14.24
CA ASP A 205 -5.74 8.26 14.61
C ASP A 205 -4.27 8.69 14.77
N THR A 206 -3.38 7.76 15.09
CA THR A 206 -1.94 8.02 15.16
C THR A 206 -1.26 7.88 13.79
N TRP A 207 -1.66 6.89 12.99
CA TRP A 207 -0.91 6.44 11.82
C TRP A 207 -1.55 6.78 10.46
N VAL A 208 -2.73 7.42 10.43
CA VAL A 208 -3.37 7.89 9.20
C VAL A 208 -3.48 9.41 9.21
N LEU A 209 -2.96 10.06 8.18
CA LEU A 209 -3.09 11.49 7.96
C LEU A 209 -4.31 11.75 7.06
N GLU A 210 -5.28 12.54 7.55
CA GLU A 210 -6.46 12.90 6.76
C GLU A 210 -6.11 13.85 5.62
N ASP A 211 -5.22 14.80 5.90
CA ASP A 211 -4.67 15.74 4.94
C ASP A 211 -3.12 15.73 5.05
N PRO A 212 -2.45 14.82 4.33
CA PRO A 212 -0.99 14.72 4.39
C PRO A 212 -0.25 16.04 4.12
N GLU A 213 -0.79 16.91 3.26
CA GLU A 213 -0.17 18.21 2.94
C GLU A 213 -0.11 19.13 4.16
N ARG A 214 -1.12 19.08 5.03
CA ARG A 214 -1.21 19.92 6.23
C ARG A 214 -0.63 19.27 7.47
N GLU A 215 -0.69 17.95 7.55
CA GLU A 215 -0.48 17.23 8.81
C GLU A 215 0.90 16.58 8.90
N LEU A 216 1.60 16.34 7.78
CA LEU A 216 2.83 15.55 7.79
C LEU A 216 3.92 16.16 8.70
N VAL A 217 4.16 17.47 8.62
CA VAL A 217 5.18 18.13 9.48
C VAL A 217 4.85 17.95 10.95
N GLY A 218 3.59 18.22 11.35
CA GLY A 218 3.15 18.03 12.73
C GLY A 218 3.18 16.57 13.18
N ALA A 219 2.96 15.61 12.26
CA ALA A 219 3.10 14.19 12.57
C ALA A 219 4.55 13.81 12.85
N LEU A 220 5.51 14.33 12.07
CA LEU A 220 6.95 14.10 12.31
C LEU A 220 7.44 14.65 13.66
N GLU A 221 6.79 15.73 14.15
CA GLU A 221 7.09 16.32 15.47
C GLU A 221 6.39 15.59 16.62
N ARG A 222 5.21 15.02 16.37
CA ARG A 222 4.36 14.38 17.40
C ARG A 222 4.72 12.93 17.65
N ILE A 223 5.05 12.15 16.60
CA ILE A 223 5.32 10.72 16.72
C ILE A 223 6.59 10.52 17.56
N THR A 224 6.44 9.69 18.59
CA THR A 224 7.48 9.39 19.58
C THR A 224 7.91 7.92 19.52
N ARG A 225 8.98 7.57 20.24
CA ARG A 225 9.38 6.17 20.42
C ARG A 225 8.36 5.37 21.22
N GLU A 226 7.61 6.02 22.12
CA GLU A 226 6.54 5.41 22.88
C GLU A 226 5.39 5.00 21.96
N ASP A 227 5.02 5.84 20.98
CA ASP A 227 4.00 5.51 19.97
C ASP A 227 4.43 4.31 19.11
N ILE A 228 5.71 4.26 18.73
CA ILE A 228 6.28 3.15 17.97
C ILE A 228 6.30 1.86 18.83
N ALA A 229 6.70 1.94 20.09
CA ALA A 229 6.72 0.81 20.99
C ALA A 229 5.30 0.29 21.34
N ALA A 230 4.31 1.18 21.33
CA ALA A 230 2.91 0.83 21.55
C ALA A 230 2.21 0.27 20.29
N PHE A 231 2.87 0.35 19.12
CA PHE A 231 2.27 -0.15 17.87
C PHE A 231 2.08 -1.66 17.93
N ILE A 232 0.86 -2.08 17.64
CA ILE A 232 0.50 -3.50 17.49
C ILE A 232 0.32 -3.75 15.99
N ALA A 233 1.23 -4.52 15.42
CA ALA A 233 1.16 -4.88 14.02
C ALA A 233 -0.14 -5.66 13.73
N PRO A 234 -0.96 -5.20 12.77
CA PRO A 234 -2.19 -5.90 12.42
C PRO A 234 -1.87 -7.25 11.77
N ALA A 235 -2.71 -8.24 12.03
CA ALA A 235 -2.64 -9.50 11.30
C ALA A 235 -3.00 -9.28 9.84
N ILE A 236 -2.13 -9.72 8.95
CA ILE A 236 -2.34 -9.66 7.50
C ILE A 236 -2.54 -11.07 6.94
N PRO A 237 -3.40 -11.23 5.91
CA PRO A 237 -3.57 -12.54 5.25
C PRO A 237 -2.27 -13.01 4.62
N THR A 238 -2.05 -14.32 4.60
CA THR A 238 -0.93 -14.91 3.86
C THR A 238 -1.28 -15.14 2.39
N TRP A 239 -0.25 -15.31 1.57
CA TRP A 239 -0.43 -15.68 0.17
C TRP A 239 -1.12 -17.05 0.03
N GLU A 240 -0.77 -18.01 0.88
CA GLU A 240 -1.33 -19.36 0.90
C GLU A 240 -2.84 -19.34 1.19
N GLU A 241 -3.28 -18.53 2.14
CA GLU A 241 -4.71 -18.34 2.44
C GLU A 241 -5.47 -17.72 1.27
N GLY A 242 -4.88 -16.73 0.61
CA GLY A 242 -5.45 -16.11 -0.59
C GLY A 242 -5.57 -17.13 -1.75
N ALA A 243 -4.51 -17.86 -2.01
CA ALA A 243 -4.46 -18.89 -3.04
C ALA A 243 -5.44 -20.04 -2.78
N ALA A 244 -5.59 -20.46 -1.51
CA ALA A 244 -6.57 -21.49 -1.13
C ALA A 244 -8.01 -21.04 -1.43
N ARG A 245 -8.38 -19.80 -1.00
CA ARG A 245 -9.71 -19.24 -1.29
C ARG A 245 -9.99 -19.12 -2.79
N LEU A 246 -9.00 -18.70 -3.56
CA LEU A 246 -9.14 -18.58 -5.01
C LEU A 246 -9.32 -19.94 -5.67
N ARG A 247 -8.53 -20.95 -5.25
CA ARG A 247 -8.65 -22.34 -5.74
C ARG A 247 -10.04 -22.90 -5.47
N GLU A 248 -10.55 -22.76 -4.25
CA GLU A 248 -11.90 -23.20 -3.92
C GLU A 248 -12.98 -22.54 -4.79
N ALA A 249 -12.82 -21.25 -5.10
CA ALA A 249 -13.75 -20.54 -5.97
C ALA A 249 -13.73 -21.11 -7.39
N TYR A 250 -12.56 -21.42 -7.93
CA TYR A 250 -12.44 -22.08 -9.24
C TYR A 250 -13.03 -23.50 -9.24
N GLU A 251 -12.79 -24.30 -8.19
CA GLU A 251 -13.35 -25.65 -8.06
C GLU A 251 -14.88 -25.61 -8.04
N ARG A 252 -15.48 -24.69 -7.26
CA ARG A 252 -16.95 -24.48 -7.26
C ARG A 252 -17.48 -24.09 -8.64
N ALA A 253 -16.80 -23.18 -9.33
CA ALA A 253 -17.21 -22.74 -10.66
C ALA A 253 -17.12 -23.87 -11.71
N LEU A 254 -16.10 -24.69 -11.66
CA LEU A 254 -15.94 -25.86 -12.52
C LEU A 254 -17.03 -26.90 -12.26
N ALA A 255 -17.32 -27.22 -10.98
CA ALA A 255 -18.37 -28.16 -10.61
C ALA A 255 -19.76 -27.70 -11.08
N ALA A 256 -20.09 -26.40 -10.90
CA ALA A 256 -21.36 -25.84 -11.35
C ALA A 256 -21.53 -25.94 -12.88
N ARG A 257 -20.47 -25.76 -13.65
CA ARG A 257 -20.51 -25.90 -15.12
C ARG A 257 -20.59 -27.36 -15.58
N ALA A 258 -20.07 -28.31 -14.82
CA ALA A 258 -20.18 -29.74 -15.14
C ALA A 258 -21.60 -30.27 -14.95
N THR A 259 -22.36 -29.71 -14.00
CA THR A 259 -23.77 -30.11 -13.74
C THR A 259 -24.76 -29.52 -14.75
N HIS A 260 -24.37 -28.57 -15.60
CA HIS A 260 -25.23 -27.90 -16.57
C HIS A 260 -24.94 -28.36 -18.01
N GLN A 261 -24.11 -29.38 -18.22
CA GLN A 261 -23.86 -30.12 -19.47
C GLN A 261 -24.54 -31.45 -19.46
#